data_f6a6c92667b8b41471e4d6735109f710
#
_entry.id   f6a6c92667b8b41471e4d6735109f710
#
_cell.length_a   1.000
_cell.length_b   1.000
_cell.length_c   1.000
_cell.angle_alpha   90.00
_cell.angle_beta   90.00
_cell.angle_gamma   90.00
#
_symmetry.space_group_name_H-M   'P 1'
#
loop_
_entity.id
_entity.type
_entity.pdbx_description
1 polymer ?
#
loop_
_entity_poly.entity_id
_entity_poly.type
_entity_poly.pdbx_seq_one_letter_code
_entity_poly.pdbx_strand_id
1 'polypeptide(L)'
;ANAPHENYTFNGVSTLTDGLQGNQNYNTGRWLGFLKDMDLTIDLQKSTPVSSVSLTVNVSKGAAVMDATGLEVWCSEDGKEYRKLASASYPVLDKEDKDGIYPHTLSFSVVETRYVRIIARVTPKLPAWHMWPGNPAFLFVDEVCVK
;
A
#
# COMPACT_ATOMS: atom_id res chain seq x y z
N ALA A 1 8.23 -5.98 -9.27
CA ALA A 1 7.45 -4.88 -8.67
C ALA A 1 6.44 -4.33 -9.66
N ASN A 2 5.26 -3.91 -9.18
CA ASN A 2 4.24 -3.29 -10.00
C ASN A 2 4.36 -1.77 -9.93
N ALA A 3 4.33 -1.10 -11.08
CA ALA A 3 4.37 0.36 -11.14
C ALA A 3 2.99 0.95 -10.79
N PRO A 4 2.93 2.18 -10.26
CA PRO A 4 1.68 2.91 -10.13
C PRO A 4 1.09 3.26 -11.50
N HIS A 5 -0.22 3.55 -11.52
CA HIS A 5 -0.91 3.97 -12.73
C HIS A 5 -0.34 5.30 -13.26
N GLU A 6 -0.17 5.43 -14.58
CA GLU A 6 0.49 6.58 -15.21
C GLU A 6 -0.09 7.94 -14.81
N ASN A 7 -1.40 8.04 -14.58
CA ASN A 7 -2.06 9.27 -14.17
C ASN A 7 -1.82 9.63 -12.70
N TYR A 8 -1.24 8.73 -11.90
CA TYR A 8 -1.10 8.89 -10.45
C TYR A 8 0.30 8.45 -10.00
N THR A 9 1.31 8.88 -10.72
CA THR A 9 2.72 8.58 -10.40
C THR A 9 3.44 9.74 -9.72
N PHE A 10 3.00 10.96 -9.95
CA PHE A 10 3.57 12.22 -9.40
C PHE A 10 5.11 12.19 -9.34
N ASN A 11 5.68 12.08 -8.15
CA ASN A 11 7.13 11.96 -7.95
C ASN A 11 7.64 10.52 -8.02
N GLY A 12 6.86 9.61 -8.60
CA GLY A 12 7.20 8.20 -8.65
C GLY A 12 7.17 7.56 -7.26
N VAL A 13 7.91 6.48 -7.10
CA VAL A 13 7.93 5.71 -5.84
C VAL A 13 8.46 6.52 -4.64
N SER A 14 9.21 7.58 -4.86
CA SER A 14 9.68 8.45 -3.78
C SER A 14 8.54 9.17 -3.05
N THR A 15 7.36 9.31 -3.66
CA THR A 15 6.15 9.80 -3.00
C THR A 15 5.78 9.01 -1.77
N LEU A 16 6.10 7.71 -1.73
CA LEU A 16 5.78 6.82 -0.61
C LEU A 16 6.73 6.96 0.58
N THR A 17 7.83 7.69 0.43
CA THR A 17 8.86 7.84 1.46
C THR A 17 9.35 9.28 1.61
N ASP A 18 8.54 10.25 1.19
CA ASP A 18 8.92 11.66 1.22
C ASP A 18 8.56 12.36 2.55
N GLY A 19 7.96 11.66 3.49
CA GLY A 19 7.54 12.17 4.78
C GLY A 19 6.27 13.00 4.74
N LEU A 20 5.59 13.07 3.60
CA LEU A 20 4.37 13.85 3.40
C LEU A 20 3.15 12.94 3.34
N GLN A 21 2.21 13.19 4.25
CA GLN A 21 0.93 12.47 4.23
C GLN A 21 -0.07 13.18 3.32
N GLY A 22 -0.83 12.39 2.58
CA GLY A 22 -1.94 12.88 1.78
C GLY A 22 -3.15 13.21 2.64
N ASN A 23 -4.04 14.03 2.08
CA ASN A 23 -5.38 14.21 2.60
C ASN A 23 -6.37 13.38 1.77
N GLN A 24 -7.67 13.48 2.02
CA GLN A 24 -8.65 12.70 1.28
C GLN A 24 -8.73 13.03 -0.22
N ASN A 25 -8.15 14.15 -0.65
CA ASN A 25 -8.08 14.47 -2.07
C ASN A 25 -6.88 13.77 -2.71
N TYR A 26 -7.14 12.70 -3.45
CA TYR A 26 -6.10 11.89 -4.10
C TYR A 26 -5.39 12.57 -5.28
N ASN A 27 -5.80 13.78 -5.66
CA ASN A 27 -5.16 14.56 -6.73
C ASN A 27 -4.09 15.53 -6.23
N THR A 28 -3.72 15.47 -4.95
CA THR A 28 -2.76 16.41 -4.36
C THR A 28 -1.28 16.12 -4.68
N GLY A 29 -0.99 15.01 -5.37
CA GLY A 29 0.39 14.59 -5.66
C GLY A 29 1.08 13.87 -4.50
N ARG A 30 0.35 13.50 -3.47
CA ARG A 30 0.87 12.78 -2.30
C ARG A 30 0.46 11.31 -2.28
N TRP A 31 -0.32 10.89 -3.26
CA TRP A 31 -0.86 9.54 -3.38
C TRP A 31 -0.36 8.88 -4.65
N LEU A 32 0.11 7.64 -4.54
CA LEU A 32 0.33 6.80 -5.71
C LEU A 32 -0.87 5.88 -5.91
N GLY A 33 -1.38 5.82 -7.13
CA GLY A 33 -2.51 4.98 -7.50
C GLY A 33 -2.09 3.73 -8.25
N PHE A 34 -2.62 2.59 -7.83
CA PHE A 34 -2.33 1.29 -8.42
C PHE A 34 -3.63 0.60 -8.87
N LEU A 35 -3.62 0.01 -10.05
CA LEU A 35 -4.70 -0.89 -10.53
C LEU A 35 -4.34 -2.37 -10.29
N LYS A 36 -3.12 -2.65 -9.90
CA LYS A 36 -2.61 -3.97 -9.52
C LYS A 36 -2.07 -3.89 -8.11
N ASP A 37 -1.77 -5.03 -7.51
CA ASP A 37 -1.15 -5.06 -6.19
C ASP A 37 0.10 -4.15 -6.15
N MET A 38 0.21 -3.33 -5.12
CA MET A 38 1.44 -2.59 -4.87
C MET A 38 2.51 -3.58 -4.43
N ASP A 39 3.65 -3.54 -5.08
CA ASP A 39 4.81 -4.37 -4.74
C ASP A 39 6.04 -3.46 -4.72
N LEU A 40 6.43 -3.04 -3.52
CA LEU A 40 7.47 -2.06 -3.27
C LEU A 40 8.62 -2.70 -2.50
N THR A 41 9.84 -2.43 -2.93
CA THR A 41 11.04 -2.79 -2.17
C THR A 41 11.79 -1.53 -1.76
N ILE A 42 12.09 -1.43 -0.46
CA ILE A 42 12.88 -0.35 0.12
C ILE A 42 14.26 -0.90 0.46
N ASP A 43 15.30 -0.26 -0.08
CA ASP A 43 16.69 -0.52 0.31
C ASP A 43 17.07 0.45 1.43
N LEU A 44 17.27 -0.08 2.62
CA LEU A 44 17.71 0.70 3.79
C LEU A 44 19.20 1.05 3.73
N GLN A 45 19.89 0.59 2.68
CA GLN A 45 21.32 0.81 2.39
C GLN A 45 22.29 0.07 3.30
N LYS A 46 21.85 -0.34 4.45
CA LYS A 46 22.62 -1.17 5.41
C LYS A 46 21.66 -2.02 6.22
N SER A 47 22.16 -3.06 6.83
CA SER A 47 21.39 -3.87 7.78
C SER A 47 20.89 -2.98 8.92
N THR A 48 19.60 -2.94 9.13
CA THR A 48 18.93 -2.03 10.07
C THR A 48 17.89 -2.82 10.87
N PRO A 49 17.77 -2.60 12.18
CA PRO A 49 16.71 -3.24 12.96
C PRO A 49 15.34 -2.66 12.57
N VAL A 50 14.40 -3.55 12.25
CA VAL A 50 13.05 -3.23 11.83
C VAL A 50 12.06 -4.06 12.62
N SER A 51 10.95 -3.47 13.07
CA SER A 51 9.92 -4.17 13.84
C SER A 51 8.49 -3.85 13.40
N SER A 52 8.30 -2.86 12.53
CA SER A 52 6.97 -2.53 12.01
C SER A 52 7.03 -1.85 10.65
N VAL A 53 5.95 -2.01 9.90
CA VAL A 53 5.70 -1.28 8.66
C VAL A 53 4.29 -0.75 8.72
N SER A 54 4.11 0.53 8.39
CA SER A 54 2.80 1.17 8.30
C SER A 54 2.64 1.93 6.99
N LEU A 55 1.40 2.02 6.53
CA LEU A 55 1.01 2.82 5.39
C LEU A 55 -0.42 3.30 5.57
N THR A 56 -0.82 4.30 4.81
CA THR A 56 -2.19 4.77 4.77
C THR A 56 -2.77 4.67 3.37
N VAL A 57 -4.06 4.35 3.31
CA VAL A 57 -4.80 4.15 2.07
C VAL A 57 -5.93 5.16 2.02
N ASN A 58 -6.10 5.82 0.88
CA ASN A 58 -7.24 6.69 0.64
C ASN A 58 -8.40 5.84 0.11
N VAL A 59 -9.58 6.00 0.69
CA VAL A 59 -10.80 5.33 0.24
C VAL A 59 -11.79 6.38 -0.26
N SER A 60 -12.20 6.24 -1.51
CA SER A 60 -13.18 7.09 -2.17
C SER A 60 -14.03 6.21 -3.09
N LYS A 61 -15.02 5.53 -2.49
CA LYS A 61 -15.78 4.47 -3.17
C LYS A 61 -16.44 4.94 -4.47
N GLY A 62 -16.97 6.16 -4.49
CA GLY A 62 -17.57 6.72 -5.67
C GLY A 62 -16.62 6.90 -6.86
N ALA A 63 -15.32 6.99 -6.60
CA ALA A 63 -14.28 7.10 -7.62
C ALA A 63 -13.57 5.76 -7.88
N ALA A 64 -14.13 4.64 -7.39
CA ALA A 64 -13.54 3.31 -7.48
C ALA A 64 -12.19 3.16 -6.75
N VAL A 65 -11.94 3.99 -5.74
CA VAL A 65 -10.75 3.94 -4.88
C VAL A 65 -11.12 3.19 -3.61
N MET A 66 -10.59 1.98 -3.48
CA MET A 66 -10.95 1.04 -2.41
C MET A 66 -9.79 0.82 -1.45
N ASP A 67 -10.08 0.25 -0.28
CA ASP A 67 -9.06 -0.13 0.69
C ASP A 67 -8.26 -1.34 0.19
N ALA A 68 -7.08 -1.55 0.78
CA ALA A 68 -6.29 -2.76 0.57
C ALA A 68 -7.05 -3.97 1.13
N THR A 69 -6.95 -5.10 0.44
CA THR A 69 -7.53 -6.38 0.91
C THR A 69 -6.49 -7.27 1.59
N GLY A 70 -5.25 -6.84 1.61
CA GLY A 70 -4.18 -7.55 2.30
C GLY A 70 -2.90 -6.73 2.32
N LEU A 71 -2.04 -7.05 3.28
CA LEU A 71 -0.74 -6.44 3.44
C LEU A 71 0.26 -7.52 3.83
N GLU A 72 1.42 -7.53 3.17
CA GLU A 72 2.51 -8.47 3.45
C GLU A 72 3.81 -7.71 3.56
N VAL A 73 4.64 -8.11 4.52
CA VAL A 73 5.98 -7.58 4.73
C VAL A 73 7.00 -8.71 4.66
N TRP A 74 8.00 -8.53 3.82
CA TRP A 74 9.09 -9.47 3.60
C TRP A 74 10.42 -8.76 3.83
N CYS A 75 11.45 -9.52 4.19
CA CYS A 75 12.80 -8.97 4.37
C CYS A 75 13.84 -9.79 3.61
N SER A 76 14.97 -9.15 3.31
CA SER A 76 16.12 -9.77 2.68
C SER A 76 17.40 -9.03 3.03
N GLU A 77 18.51 -9.76 3.15
CA GLU A 77 19.84 -9.17 3.31
C GLU A 77 20.54 -8.92 1.96
N ASP A 78 20.22 -9.70 0.95
CA ASP A 78 20.89 -9.66 -0.36
C ASP A 78 20.02 -9.10 -1.49
N GLY A 79 18.73 -8.86 -1.22
CA GLY A 79 17.78 -8.39 -2.23
C GLY A 79 17.33 -9.46 -3.22
N LYS A 80 17.69 -10.71 -3.00
CA LYS A 80 17.37 -11.84 -3.88
C LYS A 80 16.43 -12.85 -3.21
N GLU A 81 16.80 -13.29 -2.01
CA GLU A 81 16.00 -14.22 -1.22
C GLU A 81 15.26 -13.47 -0.14
N TYR A 82 13.93 -13.62 -0.11
CA TYR A 82 13.05 -12.93 0.83
C TYR A 82 12.36 -13.92 1.76
N ARG A 83 12.18 -13.50 3.00
CA ARG A 83 11.42 -14.24 4.00
C ARG A 83 10.27 -13.37 4.51
N LYS A 84 9.09 -13.95 4.65
CA LYS A 84 7.91 -13.24 5.15
C LYS A 84 8.05 -12.96 6.63
N LEU A 85 7.83 -11.69 7.03
CA LEU A 85 7.83 -11.26 8.42
C LEU A 85 6.42 -11.24 9.01
N ALA A 86 5.46 -10.73 8.27
CA ALA A 86 4.08 -10.61 8.72
C ALA A 86 3.13 -10.45 7.54
N SER A 87 1.87 -10.79 7.76
CA SER A 87 0.80 -10.55 6.79
C SER A 87 -0.53 -10.33 7.50
N ALA A 88 -1.42 -9.59 6.85
CA ALA A 88 -2.80 -9.39 7.29
C ALA A 88 -3.73 -9.40 6.08
N SER A 89 -4.98 -9.83 6.29
CA SER A 89 -6.03 -9.77 5.29
C SER A 89 -7.12 -8.82 5.78
N TYR A 90 -7.66 -8.02 4.88
CA TYR A 90 -8.72 -7.06 5.17
C TYR A 90 -9.93 -7.38 4.29
N PRO A 91 -11.15 -7.23 4.80
CA PRO A 91 -12.35 -7.48 3.99
C PRO A 91 -12.49 -6.45 2.88
N VAL A 92 -13.10 -6.85 1.77
CA VAL A 92 -13.56 -5.89 0.76
C VAL A 92 -14.60 -4.98 1.41
N LEU A 93 -14.46 -3.66 1.19
CA LEU A 93 -15.37 -2.68 1.79
C LEU A 93 -16.81 -2.92 1.35
N ASP A 94 -17.73 -2.70 2.28
CA ASP A 94 -19.17 -2.72 2.03
C ASP A 94 -19.65 -1.33 1.64
N LYS A 95 -20.86 -1.25 1.10
CA LYS A 95 -21.49 0.01 0.72
C LYS A 95 -21.60 0.99 1.91
N GLU A 96 -21.82 0.45 3.11
CA GLU A 96 -22.01 1.23 4.33
C GLU A 96 -20.68 1.69 4.98
N ASP A 97 -19.54 1.16 4.53
CA ASP A 97 -18.25 1.60 5.01
C ASP A 97 -17.96 3.03 4.55
N LYS A 98 -17.32 3.81 5.42
CA LYS A 98 -17.07 5.23 5.14
C LYS A 98 -15.86 5.41 4.23
N ASP A 99 -15.93 6.44 3.37
CA ASP A 99 -14.75 6.98 2.70
C ASP A 99 -13.84 7.67 3.74
N GLY A 100 -12.58 7.75 3.43
CA GLY A 100 -11.61 8.40 4.31
C GLY A 100 -10.21 7.85 4.14
N ILE A 101 -9.39 8.06 5.16
CA ILE A 101 -8.01 7.60 5.20
C ILE A 101 -7.94 6.42 6.16
N TYR A 102 -7.48 5.27 5.65
CA TYR A 102 -7.40 4.02 6.38
C TYR A 102 -5.94 3.68 6.66
N PRO A 103 -5.49 3.77 7.93
CA PRO A 103 -4.14 3.36 8.29
C PRO A 103 -4.06 1.84 8.47
N HIS A 104 -2.95 1.27 8.03
CA HIS A 104 -2.63 -0.14 8.22
C HIS A 104 -1.22 -0.27 8.77
N THR A 105 -1.06 -1.07 9.81
CA THR A 105 0.24 -1.32 10.45
C THR A 105 0.41 -2.82 10.68
N LEU A 106 1.59 -3.34 10.30
CA LEU A 106 2.02 -4.67 10.67
C LEU A 106 3.23 -4.57 11.61
N SER A 107 3.12 -5.23 12.76
CA SER A 107 4.21 -5.32 13.73
C SER A 107 4.70 -6.76 13.82
N PHE A 108 6.00 -6.92 14.02
CA PHE A 108 6.67 -8.23 14.11
C PHE A 108 7.87 -8.13 15.03
N SER A 109 8.45 -9.27 15.39
CA SER A 109 9.68 -9.29 16.19
C SER A 109 10.81 -8.57 15.46
N VAL A 110 11.62 -7.81 16.20
CA VAL A 110 12.75 -7.07 15.62
C VAL A 110 13.61 -7.99 14.77
N VAL A 111 13.90 -7.56 13.55
CA VAL A 111 14.78 -8.24 12.62
C VAL A 111 15.76 -7.23 12.04
N GLU A 112 17.04 -7.61 11.90
CA GLU A 112 18.00 -6.81 11.17
C GLU A 112 17.94 -7.19 9.68
N THR A 113 17.70 -6.21 8.82
CA THR A 113 17.56 -6.42 7.39
C THR A 113 17.95 -5.19 6.60
N ARG A 114 18.41 -5.39 5.38
CA ARG A 114 18.71 -4.29 4.46
C ARG A 114 17.53 -3.98 3.53
N TYR A 115 16.84 -5.00 3.03
CA TYR A 115 15.74 -4.83 2.09
C TYR A 115 14.42 -5.19 2.74
N VAL A 116 13.44 -4.32 2.60
CA VAL A 116 12.06 -4.55 3.04
C VAL A 116 11.15 -4.50 1.83
N ARG A 117 10.45 -5.60 1.56
CA ARG A 117 9.46 -5.69 0.48
C ARG A 117 8.09 -5.66 1.07
N ILE A 118 7.24 -4.79 0.53
CA ILE A 118 5.89 -4.54 1.01
C ILE A 118 4.93 -4.78 -0.15
N ILE A 119 3.96 -5.66 0.06
CA ILE A 119 2.93 -5.96 -0.91
C ILE A 119 1.59 -5.58 -0.31
N ALA A 120 0.87 -4.67 -0.97
CA ALA A 120 -0.50 -4.29 -0.62
C ALA A 120 -1.43 -4.81 -1.71
N ARG A 121 -2.42 -5.63 -1.32
CA ARG A 121 -3.34 -6.27 -2.27
C ARG A 121 -4.48 -5.32 -2.63
N VAL A 122 -4.68 -5.10 -3.91
CA VAL A 122 -5.78 -4.30 -4.44
C VAL A 122 -7.09 -5.11 -4.40
N THR A 123 -8.23 -4.43 -4.30
CA THR A 123 -9.53 -5.06 -4.57
C THR A 123 -9.58 -5.45 -6.05
N PRO A 124 -9.63 -6.75 -6.38
CA PRO A 124 -9.46 -7.19 -7.78
C PRO A 124 -10.62 -6.78 -8.67
N LYS A 125 -11.83 -6.75 -8.12
CA LYS A 125 -13.06 -6.36 -8.82
C LYS A 125 -13.96 -5.58 -7.89
N LEU A 126 -14.57 -4.52 -8.41
CA LEU A 126 -15.55 -3.75 -7.65
C LEU A 126 -16.76 -4.63 -7.32
N PRO A 127 -17.29 -4.53 -6.08
CA PRO A 127 -18.40 -5.37 -5.64
C PRO A 127 -19.71 -5.05 -6.37
N ALA A 128 -20.69 -5.96 -6.24
CA ALA A 128 -21.96 -5.87 -6.94
C ALA A 128 -22.77 -4.60 -6.61
N TRP A 129 -22.60 -4.02 -5.42
CA TRP A 129 -23.28 -2.79 -5.01
C TRP A 129 -22.67 -1.53 -5.63
N HIS A 130 -21.47 -1.62 -6.22
CA HIS A 130 -20.80 -0.48 -6.84
C HIS A 130 -21.48 -0.08 -8.16
N MET A 131 -21.34 1.19 -8.56
CA MET A 131 -21.85 1.72 -9.82
C MET A 131 -21.20 1.03 -11.03
N TRP A 132 -19.96 0.54 -10.89
CA TRP A 132 -19.20 -0.16 -11.93
C TRP A 132 -18.77 -1.57 -11.48
N PRO A 133 -19.73 -2.46 -11.16
CA PRO A 133 -19.38 -3.77 -10.62
C PRO A 133 -18.54 -4.58 -11.60
N GLY A 134 -17.58 -5.34 -11.08
CA GLY A 134 -16.70 -6.18 -11.87
C GLY A 134 -15.50 -5.46 -12.51
N ASN A 135 -15.47 -4.13 -12.52
CA ASN A 135 -14.32 -3.36 -12.99
C ASN A 135 -13.19 -3.37 -11.96
N PRO A 136 -11.92 -3.18 -12.36
CA PRO A 136 -10.82 -3.08 -11.41
C PRO A 136 -10.95 -1.85 -10.52
N ALA A 137 -10.54 -1.98 -9.27
CA ALA A 137 -10.48 -0.89 -8.32
C ALA A 137 -9.10 -0.28 -8.26
N PHE A 138 -9.02 1.00 -7.89
CA PHE A 138 -7.75 1.65 -7.57
C PHE A 138 -7.38 1.44 -6.10
N LEU A 139 -6.08 1.34 -5.86
CA LEU A 139 -5.47 1.42 -4.54
C LEU A 139 -4.59 2.67 -4.50
N PHE A 140 -4.90 3.61 -3.62
CA PHE A 140 -4.11 4.83 -3.43
C PHE A 140 -3.38 4.77 -2.09
N VAL A 141 -2.06 4.82 -2.14
CA VAL A 141 -1.17 4.75 -0.97
C VAL A 141 -0.33 6.02 -0.90
N ASP A 142 -0.13 6.56 0.28
CA ASP A 142 0.72 7.73 0.48
C ASP A 142 2.10 7.38 1.08
N GLU A 143 2.22 7.48 2.38
CA GLU A 143 3.48 7.33 3.10
C GLU A 143 3.64 5.92 3.62
N VAL A 144 4.78 5.31 3.31
CA VAL A 144 5.18 4.01 3.86
C VAL A 144 6.27 4.25 4.89
N CYS A 145 5.99 3.87 6.14
CA CYS A 145 6.93 4.01 7.25
C CYS A 145 7.48 2.64 7.65
N VAL A 146 8.78 2.54 7.71
CA VAL A 146 9.50 1.35 8.21
C VAL A 146 10.20 1.74 9.51
N LYS A 147 9.92 1.02 10.58
CA LYS A 147 10.49 1.29 11.91
C LYS A 147 11.05 0.04 12.57
#